data_0088c5f0b7f40d273b722134220c54ce
#
_entry.id   0088c5f0b7f40d273b722134220c54ce
#
_cell.length_a   1.000
_cell.length_b   1.000
_cell.length_c   1.000
_cell.angle_alpha   90.00
_cell.angle_beta   90.00
_cell.angle_gamma   90.00
#
_symmetry.space_group_name_H-M   'P 1'
#
loop_
_entity.id
_entity.type
_entity.pdbx_description
1 polymer ?
#
loop_
_entity_poly.entity_id
_entity_poly.type
_entity_poly.pdbx_seq_one_letter_code
_entity_poly.pdbx_strand_id
1 'polypeptide(L)'
;HTYFTYYFQPGTSYLGGDFFFPSTGKPDCVNFLEEIEEPTKAVVIRHIAVASQILASGGKVANCLFHPSVRQAAHKKYADEIVKEIAWCVENRDGEFKDEIEREYHNLVPTKKDRVSFDQYLQKAFELIDGKAIQVLIMNGKTDIDSEQYETGCNFVIGGNTLGRGVT
;
A
#
# COMPACT_ATOMS: atom_id res chain seq x y z
N HIS A 1 -14.13 -28.24 -34.87
CA HIS A 1 -13.46 -26.95 -34.65
C HIS A 1 -12.26 -27.17 -33.73
N THR A 2 -11.05 -27.05 -34.28
CA THR A 2 -9.82 -27.15 -33.53
C THR A 2 -9.50 -25.76 -32.96
N TYR A 3 -9.60 -25.63 -31.66
CA TYR A 3 -9.17 -24.39 -30.99
C TYR A 3 -7.66 -24.48 -30.72
N PHE A 4 -6.88 -23.59 -31.30
CA PHE A 4 -5.47 -23.46 -30.97
C PHE A 4 -5.35 -22.58 -29.74
N THR A 5 -4.97 -23.14 -28.61
CA THR A 5 -4.52 -22.38 -27.44
C THR A 5 -3.02 -22.18 -27.57
N TYR A 6 -2.61 -20.94 -27.74
CA TYR A 6 -1.19 -20.59 -27.76
C TYR A 6 -0.77 -20.13 -26.37
N TYR A 7 0.16 -20.85 -25.78
CA TYR A 7 0.75 -20.43 -24.50
C TYR A 7 2.00 -19.63 -24.78
N PHE A 8 1.97 -18.34 -24.43
CA PHE A 8 3.14 -17.49 -24.50
C PHE A 8 3.94 -17.62 -23.21
N GLN A 9 5.23 -17.96 -23.32
CA GLN A 9 6.14 -17.91 -22.19
C GLN A 9 6.26 -16.44 -21.73
N PRO A 10 6.10 -16.15 -20.44
CA PRO A 10 6.30 -14.80 -19.93
C PRO A 10 7.72 -14.35 -20.21
N GLY A 11 7.88 -13.05 -20.53
CA GLY A 11 9.20 -12.44 -20.71
C GLY A 11 10.03 -12.53 -19.44
N THR A 12 11.35 -12.47 -19.57
CA THR A 12 12.31 -12.64 -18.47
C THR A 12 12.14 -11.66 -17.30
N SER A 13 11.44 -10.54 -17.53
CA SER A 13 11.14 -9.53 -16.50
C SER A 13 9.69 -9.54 -16.03
N TYR A 14 8.89 -10.50 -16.49
CA TYR A 14 7.49 -10.61 -16.11
C TYR A 14 7.31 -11.54 -14.91
N LEU A 15 6.76 -11.01 -13.81
CA LEU A 15 6.35 -11.80 -12.68
C LEU A 15 4.95 -12.35 -12.94
N GLY A 16 4.86 -13.63 -13.26
CA GLY A 16 3.60 -14.32 -13.56
C GLY A 16 2.86 -14.85 -12.34
N GLY A 17 1.76 -15.54 -12.60
CA GLY A 17 0.93 -16.15 -11.55
C GLY A 17 1.69 -17.07 -10.60
N ASP A 18 2.68 -17.81 -11.09
CA ASP A 18 3.49 -18.73 -10.28
C ASP A 18 4.35 -18.02 -9.21
N PHE A 19 4.68 -16.75 -9.45
CA PHE A 19 5.38 -15.92 -8.46
C PHE A 19 4.43 -15.48 -7.34
N PHE A 20 3.22 -15.06 -7.68
CA PHE A 20 2.23 -14.58 -6.70
C PHE A 20 1.42 -15.72 -6.06
N PHE A 21 1.30 -16.85 -6.75
CA PHE A 21 0.53 -18.01 -6.32
C PHE A 21 1.32 -19.29 -6.60
N PRO A 22 2.44 -19.51 -5.88
CA PRO A 22 3.24 -20.71 -6.07
C PRO A 22 2.41 -21.95 -5.73
N SER A 23 2.66 -23.05 -6.45
CA SER A 23 1.96 -24.33 -6.23
C SER A 23 2.24 -24.94 -4.86
N THR A 24 3.32 -24.51 -4.21
CA THR A 24 3.73 -24.95 -2.87
C THR A 24 4.22 -23.77 -2.06
N GLY A 25 3.79 -23.70 -0.78
CA GLY A 25 4.22 -22.64 0.13
C GLY A 25 3.43 -21.35 -0.02
N LYS A 26 3.88 -20.32 0.70
CA LYS A 26 3.32 -18.97 0.71
C LYS A 26 4.27 -18.04 -0.06
N PRO A 27 3.77 -17.22 -0.98
CA PRO A 27 4.64 -16.26 -1.67
C PRO A 27 5.17 -15.20 -0.70
N ASP A 28 6.43 -14.84 -0.80
CA ASP A 28 7.09 -13.88 0.09
C ASP A 28 6.46 -12.48 0.06
N CYS A 29 5.81 -12.13 -1.06
CA CYS A 29 5.18 -10.81 -1.27
C CYS A 29 3.70 -10.77 -0.87
N VAL A 30 3.11 -11.88 -0.42
CA VAL A 30 1.69 -11.97 -0.06
C VAL A 30 1.53 -12.29 1.42
N ASN A 31 0.76 -11.47 2.13
CA ASN A 31 0.35 -11.73 3.50
C ASN A 31 -1.16 -11.97 3.55
N PHE A 32 -1.59 -12.97 4.31
CA PHE A 32 -3.00 -13.24 4.54
C PHE A 32 -3.49 -12.41 5.73
N LEU A 33 -4.46 -11.53 5.48
CA LEU A 33 -4.95 -10.59 6.51
C LEU A 33 -5.66 -11.31 7.66
N GLU A 34 -6.21 -12.51 7.42
CA GLU A 34 -6.85 -13.34 8.45
C GLU A 34 -5.86 -13.86 9.52
N GLU A 35 -4.56 -13.82 9.20
CA GLU A 35 -3.49 -14.21 10.13
C GLU A 35 -2.99 -13.02 10.98
N ILE A 36 -3.51 -11.81 10.76
CA ILE A 36 -3.08 -10.57 11.41
C ILE A 36 -4.17 -10.10 12.37
N GLU A 37 -3.81 -9.83 13.62
CA GLU A 37 -4.76 -9.46 14.67
C GLU A 37 -5.45 -8.11 14.40
N GLU A 38 -4.70 -7.10 13.94
CA GLU A 38 -5.22 -5.77 13.56
C GLU A 38 -4.87 -5.45 12.09
N PRO A 39 -5.55 -6.10 11.11
CA PRO A 39 -5.10 -6.07 9.73
C PRO A 39 -5.10 -4.67 9.11
N THR A 40 -6.09 -3.83 9.39
CA THR A 40 -6.13 -2.46 8.85
C THR A 40 -4.98 -1.61 9.39
N LYS A 41 -4.71 -1.69 10.70
CA LYS A 41 -3.59 -1.00 11.35
C LYS A 41 -2.24 -1.44 10.76
N ALA A 42 -2.04 -2.75 10.63
CA ALA A 42 -0.81 -3.30 10.07
C ALA A 42 -0.58 -2.82 8.63
N VAL A 43 -1.62 -2.77 7.79
CA VAL A 43 -1.53 -2.25 6.42
C VAL A 43 -1.23 -0.75 6.42
N VAL A 44 -1.84 0.03 7.30
CA VAL A 44 -1.59 1.48 7.41
C VAL A 44 -0.13 1.74 7.79
N ILE A 45 0.38 1.08 8.82
CA ILE A 45 1.77 1.23 9.27
C ILE A 45 2.73 0.80 8.16
N ARG A 46 2.51 -0.37 7.55
CA ARG A 46 3.33 -0.87 6.44
C ARG A 46 3.34 0.08 5.26
N HIS A 47 2.20 0.67 4.90
CA HIS A 47 2.15 1.62 3.79
C HIS A 47 2.88 2.91 4.11
N ILE A 48 2.75 3.46 5.33
CA ILE A 48 3.53 4.63 5.77
C ILE A 48 5.02 4.31 5.71
N ALA A 49 5.45 3.12 6.14
CA ALA A 49 6.82 2.66 6.06
C ALA A 49 7.36 2.65 4.62
N VAL A 50 6.61 2.03 3.70
CA VAL A 50 6.97 1.99 2.27
C VAL A 50 7.01 3.39 1.66
N ALA A 51 6.01 4.22 1.95
CA ALA A 51 5.94 5.60 1.48
C ALA A 51 7.13 6.42 1.99
N SER A 52 7.51 6.25 3.26
CA SER A 52 8.66 6.93 3.84
C SER A 52 9.95 6.60 3.11
N GLN A 53 10.19 5.33 2.80
CA GLN A 53 11.34 4.89 2.01
C GLN A 53 11.32 5.48 0.59
N ILE A 54 10.18 5.42 -0.10
CA ILE A 54 10.04 5.91 -1.47
C ILE A 54 10.25 7.42 -1.54
N LEU A 55 9.54 8.17 -0.69
CA LEU A 55 9.55 9.64 -0.72
C LEU A 55 10.88 10.21 -0.21
N ALA A 56 11.50 9.60 0.80
CA ALA A 56 12.82 10.00 1.28
C ALA A 56 13.93 9.71 0.25
N SER A 57 13.76 8.72 -0.62
CA SER A 57 14.69 8.44 -1.73
C SER A 57 14.45 9.28 -2.99
N GLY A 58 13.57 10.28 -2.93
CA GLY A 58 13.27 11.18 -4.04
C GLY A 58 12.12 10.68 -4.96
N GLY A 59 11.43 9.61 -4.58
CA GLY A 59 10.20 9.20 -5.26
C GLY A 59 9.09 10.25 -5.07
N LYS A 60 8.13 10.26 -5.98
CA LYS A 60 7.06 11.27 -5.98
C LYS A 60 5.79 10.79 -5.29
N VAL A 61 5.53 9.49 -5.33
CA VAL A 61 4.25 8.93 -4.89
C VAL A 61 4.39 7.52 -4.36
N ALA A 62 3.58 7.20 -3.36
CA ALA A 62 3.33 5.84 -2.89
C ALA A 62 1.83 5.66 -2.73
N ASN A 63 1.25 4.74 -3.51
CA ASN A 63 -0.19 4.43 -3.48
C ASN A 63 -0.42 3.04 -2.90
N CYS A 64 -1.32 2.93 -1.92
CA CYS A 64 -1.86 1.67 -1.45
C CYS A 64 -3.27 1.49 -1.98
N LEU A 65 -3.50 0.42 -2.73
CA LEU A 65 -4.81 0.13 -3.29
C LEU A 65 -5.60 -0.79 -2.36
N PHE A 66 -6.77 -0.33 -1.94
CA PHE A 66 -7.73 -1.09 -1.16
C PHE A 66 -8.92 -1.51 -2.04
N HIS A 67 -9.08 -2.80 -2.24
CA HIS A 67 -10.17 -3.35 -3.02
C HIS A 67 -11.05 -4.28 -2.16
N PRO A 68 -11.82 -3.74 -1.20
CA PRO A 68 -12.53 -4.58 -0.23
C PRO A 68 -13.76 -5.27 -0.83
N SER A 69 -14.46 -4.64 -1.75
CA SER A 69 -15.71 -5.10 -2.35
C SER A 69 -16.17 -4.13 -3.44
N VAL A 70 -17.11 -4.57 -4.27
CA VAL A 70 -17.83 -3.69 -5.22
C VAL A 70 -18.86 -2.78 -4.53
N ARG A 71 -19.19 -3.03 -3.25
CA ARG A 71 -20.21 -2.28 -2.50
C ARG A 71 -19.64 -0.98 -1.95
N GLN A 72 -20.26 0.16 -2.28
CA GLN A 72 -19.84 1.49 -1.83
C GLN A 72 -19.82 1.65 -0.30
N ALA A 73 -20.74 0.99 0.42
CA ALA A 73 -20.76 1.01 1.89
C ALA A 73 -19.47 0.41 2.50
N ALA A 74 -18.90 -0.61 1.85
CA ALA A 74 -17.62 -1.16 2.28
C ALA A 74 -16.47 -0.16 2.08
N HIS A 75 -16.48 0.60 0.99
CA HIS A 75 -15.44 1.61 0.72
C HIS A 75 -15.40 2.68 1.82
N LYS A 76 -16.57 3.21 2.21
CA LYS A 76 -16.65 4.19 3.29
C LYS A 76 -16.17 3.61 4.63
N LYS A 77 -16.61 2.40 4.97
CA LYS A 77 -16.20 1.73 6.21
C LYS A 77 -14.67 1.64 6.29
N TYR A 78 -14.01 1.15 5.23
CA TYR A 78 -12.55 1.05 5.22
C TYR A 78 -11.85 2.40 5.21
N ALA A 79 -12.41 3.42 4.56
CA ALA A 79 -11.89 4.77 4.64
C ALA A 79 -11.90 5.30 6.08
N ASP A 80 -13.02 5.14 6.79
CA ASP A 80 -13.17 5.56 8.17
C ASP A 80 -12.21 4.78 9.10
N GLU A 81 -12.02 3.48 8.87
CA GLU A 81 -11.05 2.65 9.61
C GLU A 81 -9.60 3.14 9.36
N ILE A 82 -9.21 3.39 8.10
CA ILE A 82 -7.87 3.90 7.76
C ILE A 82 -7.62 5.25 8.43
N VAL A 83 -8.59 6.17 8.38
CA VAL A 83 -8.47 7.48 9.04
C VAL A 83 -8.29 7.32 10.56
N LYS A 84 -9.01 6.40 11.18
CA LYS A 84 -8.85 6.07 12.60
C LYS A 84 -7.44 5.56 12.92
N GLU A 85 -6.91 4.66 12.09
CA GLU A 85 -5.56 4.13 12.31
C GLU A 85 -4.46 5.19 12.05
N ILE A 86 -4.67 6.11 11.10
CA ILE A 86 -3.77 7.27 10.94
C ILE A 86 -3.80 8.16 12.18
N ALA A 87 -4.98 8.42 12.75
CA ALA A 87 -5.10 9.18 14.00
C ALA A 87 -4.37 8.49 15.15
N TRP A 88 -4.50 7.15 15.26
CA TRP A 88 -3.74 6.37 16.23
C TRP A 88 -2.22 6.53 16.05
N CYS A 89 -1.72 6.56 14.80
CA CYS A 89 -0.30 6.79 14.53
C CYS A 89 0.17 8.16 15.05
N VAL A 90 -0.65 9.20 14.91
CA VAL A 90 -0.34 10.55 15.44
C VAL A 90 -0.32 10.55 16.97
N GLU A 91 -1.32 9.94 17.61
CA GLU A 91 -1.45 9.88 19.07
C GLU A 91 -0.31 9.08 19.73
N ASN A 92 0.19 8.04 19.05
CA ASN A 92 1.22 7.14 19.54
C ASN A 92 2.61 7.39 18.89
N ARG A 93 2.80 8.57 18.33
CA ARG A 93 3.93 8.96 17.47
C ARG A 93 5.30 8.60 18.05
N ASP A 94 5.56 9.00 19.30
CA ASP A 94 6.86 8.85 19.96
C ASP A 94 6.97 7.55 20.81
N GLY A 95 5.94 6.70 20.76
CA GLY A 95 5.86 5.40 21.42
C GLY A 95 5.67 4.26 20.41
N GLU A 96 4.53 3.57 20.50
CA GLU A 96 4.27 2.35 19.74
C GLU A 96 4.39 2.54 18.22
N PHE A 97 3.96 3.68 17.66
CA PHE A 97 4.10 3.93 16.23
C PHE A 97 5.57 3.98 15.81
N LYS A 98 6.44 4.64 16.61
CA LYS A 98 7.88 4.67 16.33
C LYS A 98 8.49 3.27 16.34
N ASP A 99 8.11 2.44 17.32
CA ASP A 99 8.62 1.08 17.44
C ASP A 99 8.17 0.21 16.24
N GLU A 100 6.93 0.38 15.79
CA GLU A 100 6.41 -0.30 14.60
C GLU A 100 7.14 0.15 13.33
N ILE A 101 7.36 1.45 13.14
CA ILE A 101 8.08 2.01 11.99
C ILE A 101 9.54 1.54 11.97
N GLU A 102 10.19 1.42 13.12
CA GLU A 102 11.53 0.85 13.22
C GLU A 102 11.55 -0.62 12.83
N ARG A 103 10.58 -1.40 13.31
CA ARG A 103 10.42 -2.82 12.93
C ARG A 103 10.22 -2.96 11.43
N GLU A 104 9.35 -2.13 10.82
CA GLU A 104 9.12 -2.13 9.39
C GLU A 104 10.37 -1.74 8.60
N TYR A 105 11.18 -0.81 9.08
CA TYR A 105 12.45 -0.46 8.45
C TYR A 105 13.39 -1.68 8.36
N HIS A 106 13.45 -2.51 9.38
CA HIS A 106 14.27 -3.73 9.37
C HIS A 106 13.65 -4.84 8.51
N ASN A 107 12.31 -4.90 8.43
CA ASN A 107 11.58 -5.89 7.63
C ASN A 107 11.52 -5.55 6.14
N LEU A 108 11.61 -4.27 5.77
CA LEU A 108 11.70 -3.85 4.38
C LEU A 108 13.01 -4.38 3.80
N VAL A 109 12.92 -5.50 3.10
CA VAL A 109 14.07 -6.10 2.43
C VAL A 109 14.60 -5.08 1.43
N PRO A 110 15.86 -4.66 1.55
CA PRO A 110 16.44 -3.71 0.63
C PRO A 110 16.64 -4.35 -0.74
N THR A 111 15.60 -4.30 -1.57
CA THR A 111 15.69 -4.71 -2.97
C THR A 111 16.44 -3.67 -3.81
N LYS A 112 16.74 -2.51 -3.22
CA LYS A 112 17.44 -1.40 -3.89
C LYS A 112 18.71 -1.01 -3.16
N LYS A 113 19.72 -0.63 -3.95
CA LYS A 113 20.96 -0.01 -3.48
C LYS A 113 20.72 1.36 -2.80
N ASP A 114 19.52 1.92 -2.95
CA ASP A 114 19.17 3.28 -2.55
C ASP A 114 18.34 3.32 -1.25
N ARG A 115 18.63 2.42 -0.32
CA ARG A 115 18.00 2.47 1.00
C ARG A 115 18.44 3.73 1.72
N VAL A 116 17.47 4.56 2.13
CA VAL A 116 17.76 5.75 2.93
C VAL A 116 18.21 5.37 4.34
N SER A 117 18.91 6.26 5.03
CA SER A 117 19.27 6.04 6.43
C SER A 117 18.01 5.95 7.31
N PHE A 118 18.13 5.28 8.47
CA PHE A 118 17.02 5.17 9.40
C PHE A 118 16.48 6.54 9.84
N ASP A 119 17.36 7.50 10.08
CA ASP A 119 16.97 8.85 10.49
C ASP A 119 16.13 9.56 9.41
N GLN A 120 16.55 9.48 8.14
CA GLN A 120 15.80 10.07 7.04
C GLN A 120 14.44 9.40 6.85
N TYR A 121 14.40 8.08 7.00
CA TYR A 121 13.18 7.31 6.91
C TYR A 121 12.20 7.64 8.04
N LEU A 122 12.68 7.66 9.29
CA LEU A 122 11.87 7.98 10.47
C LEU A 122 11.35 9.42 10.42
N GLN A 123 12.23 10.38 10.05
CA GLN A 123 11.82 11.76 9.85
C GLN A 123 10.69 11.86 8.82
N LYS A 124 10.81 11.14 7.68
CA LYS A 124 9.78 11.15 6.65
C LYS A 124 8.47 10.54 7.15
N ALA A 125 8.51 9.45 7.93
CA ALA A 125 7.31 8.86 8.53
C ALA A 125 6.59 9.87 9.44
N PHE A 126 7.33 10.60 10.26
CA PHE A 126 6.78 11.64 11.13
C PHE A 126 6.22 12.82 10.33
N GLU A 127 6.91 13.29 9.29
CA GLU A 127 6.40 14.34 8.40
C GLU A 127 5.07 13.95 7.75
N LEU A 128 4.90 12.70 7.35
CA LEU A 128 3.67 12.20 6.73
C LEU A 128 2.48 12.26 7.68
N ILE A 129 2.64 11.81 8.92
CA ILE A 129 1.54 11.78 9.90
C ILE A 129 1.26 13.16 10.49
N ASP A 130 2.30 13.94 10.83
CA ASP A 130 2.17 15.27 11.44
C ASP A 130 1.66 16.32 10.43
N GLY A 131 2.13 16.22 9.18
CA GLY A 131 1.79 17.15 8.11
C GLY A 131 0.41 16.93 7.49
N LYS A 132 -0.36 15.91 7.93
CA LYS A 132 -1.59 15.47 7.28
C LYS A 132 -1.40 15.23 5.78
N ALA A 133 -0.23 14.73 5.42
CA ALA A 133 0.18 14.49 4.03
C ALA A 133 -0.30 13.13 3.48
N ILE A 134 -1.02 12.37 4.30
CA ILE A 134 -1.62 11.10 3.91
C ILE A 134 -3.03 11.36 3.41
N GLN A 135 -3.32 10.96 2.19
CA GLN A 135 -4.65 11.09 1.60
C GLN A 135 -5.40 9.76 1.61
N VAL A 136 -6.69 9.80 1.90
CA VAL A 136 -7.60 8.66 1.81
C VAL A 136 -8.65 8.96 0.76
N LEU A 137 -8.56 8.32 -0.39
CA LEU A 137 -9.33 8.61 -1.58
C LEU A 137 -10.30 7.45 -1.87
N ILE A 138 -11.59 7.74 -2.04
CA ILE A 138 -12.59 6.75 -2.44
C ILE A 138 -12.90 6.91 -3.91
N MET A 139 -12.45 5.93 -4.72
CA MET A 139 -12.74 5.86 -6.15
C MET A 139 -13.98 5.00 -6.40
N ASN A 140 -15.08 5.65 -6.73
CA ASN A 140 -16.27 4.97 -7.20
C ASN A 140 -16.75 5.64 -8.50
N GLY A 141 -17.52 4.94 -9.32
CA GLY A 141 -17.94 5.44 -10.64
C GLY A 141 -18.83 6.70 -10.62
N LYS A 142 -18.99 7.35 -9.46
CA LYS A 142 -19.71 8.61 -9.26
C LYS A 142 -18.81 9.73 -8.71
N THR A 143 -17.61 9.41 -8.28
CA THR A 143 -16.63 10.39 -7.79
C THR A 143 -15.63 10.66 -8.90
N ASP A 144 -15.67 11.86 -9.45
CA ASP A 144 -14.57 12.38 -10.25
C ASP A 144 -13.41 12.67 -9.31
N ILE A 145 -12.51 11.68 -9.14
CA ILE A 145 -11.21 11.91 -8.53
C ILE A 145 -10.32 12.39 -9.66
N ASP A 146 -9.83 13.62 -9.53
CA ASP A 146 -8.80 14.11 -10.42
C ASP A 146 -7.55 13.22 -10.30
N SER A 147 -7.01 12.78 -11.41
CA SER A 147 -5.82 11.94 -11.45
C SER A 147 -4.65 12.56 -10.69
N GLU A 148 -4.57 13.89 -10.66
CA GLU A 148 -3.54 14.63 -9.94
C GLU A 148 -3.52 14.31 -8.43
N GLN A 149 -4.66 13.90 -7.83
CA GLN A 149 -4.76 13.65 -6.39
C GLN A 149 -3.93 12.43 -5.93
N TYR A 150 -3.68 11.45 -6.80
CA TYR A 150 -2.90 10.25 -6.46
C TYR A 150 -1.57 10.15 -7.21
N GLU A 151 -1.16 11.21 -7.91
CA GLU A 151 0.14 11.28 -8.59
C GLU A 151 1.29 11.71 -7.68
N THR A 152 1.01 12.21 -6.49
CA THR A 152 2.03 12.64 -5.53
C THR A 152 1.66 12.23 -4.10
N GLY A 153 2.67 12.11 -3.25
CA GLY A 153 2.50 11.90 -1.81
C GLY A 153 2.23 10.46 -1.40
N CYS A 154 1.61 10.30 -0.24
CA CYS A 154 1.25 9.02 0.35
C CYS A 154 -0.28 8.86 0.32
N ASN A 155 -0.79 7.89 -0.44
CA ASN A 155 -2.22 7.79 -0.67
C ASN A 155 -2.75 6.39 -0.39
N PHE A 156 -3.91 6.32 0.26
CA PHE A 156 -4.77 5.14 0.30
C PHE A 156 -5.89 5.32 -0.70
N VAL A 157 -5.94 4.48 -1.72
CA VAL A 157 -6.94 4.54 -2.79
C VAL A 157 -7.89 3.37 -2.64
N ILE A 158 -9.14 3.64 -2.29
CA ILE A 158 -10.16 2.65 -1.98
C ILE A 158 -11.16 2.60 -3.11
N GLY A 159 -11.39 1.44 -3.68
CA GLY A 159 -12.36 1.33 -4.77
C GLY A 159 -12.72 -0.11 -5.09
N GLY A 160 -13.71 -0.23 -5.99
CA GLY A 160 -14.18 -1.51 -6.52
C GLY A 160 -13.64 -1.77 -7.92
N ASN A 161 -14.55 -2.12 -8.85
CA ASN A 161 -14.22 -2.47 -10.23
C ASN A 161 -13.45 -1.38 -11.01
N THR A 162 -13.52 -0.12 -10.57
CA THR A 162 -12.76 0.98 -11.17
C THR A 162 -11.26 0.76 -10.99
N LEU A 163 -10.82 0.25 -9.84
CA LEU A 163 -9.41 -0.08 -9.59
C LEU A 163 -8.94 -1.30 -10.39
N GLY A 164 -9.83 -2.29 -10.60
CA GLY A 164 -9.52 -3.51 -11.34
C GLY A 164 -9.30 -3.31 -12.85
N ARG A 165 -9.68 -2.15 -13.39
CA ARG A 165 -9.46 -1.80 -14.81
C ARG A 165 -8.15 -1.04 -15.06
N GLY A 166 -7.35 -0.87 -14.04
CA GLY A 166 -6.14 -0.04 -14.06
C GLY A 166 -6.49 1.44 -13.91
N VAL A 167 -5.84 2.07 -12.96
CA VAL A 167 -5.77 3.52 -12.86
C VAL A 167 -4.57 3.89 -13.74
N THR A 168 -4.87 4.22 -14.99
CA THR A 168 -3.85 4.70 -15.95
C THR A 168 -3.95 6.19 -16.08
#